data_460f04019d6ee1708ac8fb1fd1f5c198
#
_entry.id   460f04019d6ee1708ac8fb1fd1f5c198
#
_cell.length_a   1.000
_cell.length_b   1.000
_cell.length_c   1.000
_cell.angle_alpha   90.00
_cell.angle_beta   90.00
_cell.angle_gamma   90.00
#
_symmetry.space_group_name_H-M   'P 1'
#
loop_
_entity.id
_entity.type
_entity.pdbx_description
1 polymer ?
#
loop_
_entity_poly.entity_id
_entity_poly.type
_entity_poly.pdbx_seq_one_letter_code
_entity_poly.pdbx_strand_id
1 'polypeptide(L)'
;IVTNQIKPGEALNERELADSLAVSRTPIRDALRTLEQEGWIAKKGKQKVISLLTWKTVQELLEIRLPLELMSYDLAIKKITEQDIEMLQNLTDEMRVTTKAIDPAEYYELMTKDIEVHIQIARISKNTKVIQMISDLGDQLIRTSVLSLQYGDLPIEEYPSRHMRLLECLRKKDYDVGRETLKEHIATWESHLK
;
A
#
# COMPACT_ATOMS: atom_id res chain seq x y z
N ILE A 1 3.69 -13.47 -0.23
CA ILE A 1 4.75 -12.46 0.03
C ILE A 1 4.16 -11.32 0.84
N VAL A 2 3.12 -10.63 0.31
CA VAL A 2 2.53 -9.44 0.97
C VAL A 2 2.03 -9.74 2.39
N THR A 3 1.33 -10.86 2.58
CA THR A 3 0.84 -11.35 3.89
C THR A 3 1.93 -11.96 4.80
N ASN A 4 3.19 -11.89 4.40
CA ASN A 4 4.34 -12.42 5.13
C ASN A 4 4.29 -13.95 5.41
N GLN A 5 3.45 -14.71 4.72
CA GLN A 5 3.44 -16.18 4.80
C GLN A 5 4.75 -16.81 4.31
N ILE A 6 5.40 -16.19 3.31
CA ILE A 6 6.78 -16.47 2.92
C ILE A 6 7.62 -15.28 3.40
N LYS A 7 8.57 -15.55 4.27
CA LYS A 7 9.30 -14.49 5.00
C LYS A 7 10.38 -13.80 4.15
N PRO A 8 10.69 -12.53 4.44
CA PRO A 8 11.86 -11.86 3.84
C PRO A 8 13.15 -12.68 4.03
N GLY A 9 13.93 -12.83 2.96
CA GLY A 9 15.15 -13.63 2.96
C GLY A 9 14.96 -15.13 2.78
N GLU A 10 13.71 -15.62 2.82
CA GLU A 10 13.41 -17.03 2.61
C GLU A 10 13.70 -17.45 1.17
N ALA A 11 14.34 -18.61 0.99
CA ALA A 11 14.69 -19.13 -0.32
C ALA A 11 13.47 -19.75 -1.02
N LEU A 12 13.34 -19.47 -2.30
CA LEU A 12 12.26 -19.99 -3.12
C LEU A 12 12.74 -21.20 -3.94
N ASN A 13 12.01 -22.29 -3.84
CA ASN A 13 12.25 -23.52 -4.59
C ASN A 13 11.20 -23.67 -5.70
N GLU A 14 11.62 -23.56 -6.96
CA GLU A 14 10.73 -23.66 -8.13
C GLU A 14 9.96 -25.00 -8.17
N ARG A 15 10.58 -26.09 -7.69
CA ARG A 15 9.94 -27.42 -7.68
C ARG A 15 8.86 -27.51 -6.61
N GLU A 16 9.18 -27.10 -5.39
CA GLU A 16 8.22 -27.13 -4.26
C GLU A 16 7.01 -26.21 -4.55
N LEU A 17 7.24 -25.04 -5.14
CA LEU A 17 6.16 -24.15 -5.57
C LEU A 17 5.30 -24.78 -6.68
N ALA A 18 5.91 -25.44 -7.67
CA ALA A 18 5.19 -26.12 -8.73
C ALA A 18 4.32 -27.27 -8.18
N ASP A 19 4.90 -28.07 -7.26
CA ASP A 19 4.21 -29.19 -6.61
C ASP A 19 3.05 -28.67 -5.74
N SER A 20 3.25 -27.61 -4.94
CA SER A 20 2.21 -27.05 -4.05
C SER A 20 1.04 -26.41 -4.79
N LEU A 21 1.30 -25.83 -5.97
CA LEU A 21 0.28 -25.19 -6.81
C LEU A 21 -0.30 -26.11 -7.89
N ALA A 22 0.15 -27.37 -7.95
CA ALA A 22 -0.28 -28.38 -8.92
C ALA A 22 -0.12 -27.92 -10.40
N VAL A 23 0.98 -27.21 -10.69
CA VAL A 23 1.31 -26.71 -12.04
C VAL A 23 2.71 -27.19 -12.50
N SER A 24 3.02 -27.04 -13.79
CA SER A 24 4.38 -27.30 -14.27
C SER A 24 5.38 -26.22 -13.83
N ARG A 25 6.68 -26.52 -13.92
CA ARG A 25 7.74 -25.58 -13.51
C ARG A 25 7.88 -24.36 -14.40
N THR A 26 7.41 -24.41 -15.65
CA THR A 26 7.54 -23.28 -16.60
C THR A 26 6.76 -22.05 -16.12
N PRO A 27 5.44 -22.11 -15.85
CA PRO A 27 4.71 -20.94 -15.35
C PRO A 27 5.24 -20.41 -14.01
N ILE A 28 5.77 -21.31 -13.14
CA ILE A 28 6.42 -20.86 -11.91
C ILE A 28 7.66 -20.03 -12.20
N ARG A 29 8.49 -20.49 -13.12
CA ARG A 29 9.72 -19.75 -13.50
C ARG A 29 9.40 -18.38 -14.09
N ASP A 30 8.37 -18.30 -14.93
CA ASP A 30 7.93 -17.04 -15.54
C ASP A 30 7.38 -16.08 -14.46
N ALA A 31 6.53 -16.56 -13.55
CA ALA A 31 6.01 -15.78 -12.41
C ALA A 31 7.15 -15.28 -11.51
N LEU A 32 8.11 -16.15 -11.14
CA LEU A 32 9.26 -15.76 -10.33
C LEU A 32 10.18 -14.74 -11.05
N ARG A 33 10.23 -14.77 -12.37
CA ARG A 33 10.96 -13.76 -13.16
C ARG A 33 10.26 -12.42 -13.11
N THR A 34 8.93 -12.39 -13.23
CA THR A 34 8.13 -11.17 -13.10
C THR A 34 8.30 -10.57 -11.71
N LEU A 35 8.16 -11.37 -10.65
CA LEU A 35 8.36 -10.93 -9.28
C LEU A 35 9.80 -10.44 -9.00
N GLU A 36 10.80 -11.00 -9.69
CA GLU A 36 12.19 -10.51 -9.61
C GLU A 36 12.33 -9.14 -10.30
N GLN A 37 11.66 -8.92 -11.44
CA GLN A 37 11.65 -7.62 -12.13
C GLN A 37 10.93 -6.54 -11.31
N GLU A 38 9.89 -6.91 -10.57
CA GLU A 38 9.13 -6.02 -9.69
C GLU A 38 9.81 -5.80 -8.32
N GLY A 39 10.95 -6.47 -8.06
CA GLY A 39 11.70 -6.28 -6.81
C GLY A 39 11.22 -7.12 -5.63
N TRP A 40 10.22 -7.99 -5.79
CA TRP A 40 9.75 -8.90 -4.74
C TRP A 40 10.72 -10.00 -4.41
N ILE A 41 11.55 -10.36 -5.37
CA ILE A 41 12.53 -11.43 -5.29
C ILE A 41 13.91 -10.87 -5.64
N ALA A 42 14.91 -11.27 -4.84
CA ALA A 42 16.31 -10.94 -5.06
C ALA A 42 17.13 -12.22 -5.31
N LYS A 43 18.30 -12.07 -5.92
CA LYS A 43 19.29 -13.15 -6.04
C LYS A 43 20.27 -13.10 -4.87
N LYS A 44 20.42 -14.23 -4.19
CA LYS A 44 21.46 -14.47 -3.18
C LYS A 44 22.35 -15.62 -3.65
N GLY A 45 23.44 -15.29 -4.34
CA GLY A 45 24.23 -16.29 -5.05
C GLY A 45 23.44 -16.95 -6.19
N LYS A 46 23.22 -18.26 -6.11
CA LYS A 46 22.43 -19.02 -7.09
C LYS A 46 20.95 -19.18 -6.72
N GLN A 47 20.56 -18.72 -5.53
CA GLN A 47 19.21 -18.86 -5.03
C GLN A 47 18.38 -17.59 -5.27
N LYS A 48 17.10 -17.79 -5.52
CA LYS A 48 16.09 -16.73 -5.46
C LYS A 48 15.56 -16.70 -4.03
N VAL A 49 15.50 -15.50 -3.44
CA VAL A 49 15.00 -15.27 -2.08
C VAL A 49 13.97 -14.14 -2.10
N ILE A 50 13.03 -14.16 -1.17
CA ILE A 50 12.16 -13.00 -0.95
C ILE A 50 13.02 -11.79 -0.59
N SER A 51 12.83 -10.67 -1.28
CA SER A 51 13.57 -9.44 -1.03
C SER A 51 13.45 -9.01 0.43
N LEU A 52 14.56 -8.60 1.03
CA LEU A 52 14.54 -7.99 2.35
C LEU A 52 13.87 -6.62 2.26
N LEU A 53 13.02 -6.31 3.21
CA LEU A 53 12.53 -4.97 3.41
C LEU A 53 13.53 -4.24 4.33
N THR A 54 14.26 -3.31 3.76
CA THR A 54 15.22 -2.48 4.51
C THR A 54 14.61 -1.11 4.76
N TRP A 55 15.09 -0.42 5.79
CA TRP A 55 14.69 0.97 6.03
C TRP A 55 14.94 1.86 4.79
N LYS A 56 16.03 1.65 4.09
CA LYS A 56 16.32 2.34 2.83
C LYS A 56 15.21 2.12 1.79
N THR A 57 14.76 0.88 1.62
CA THR A 57 13.67 0.56 0.67
C THR A 57 12.38 1.27 1.05
N VAL A 58 12.07 1.31 2.35
CA VAL A 58 10.88 2.03 2.88
C VAL A 58 10.98 3.52 2.58
N GLN A 59 12.13 4.15 2.83
CA GLN A 59 12.34 5.56 2.52
C GLN A 59 12.18 5.85 1.03
N GLU A 60 12.78 5.02 0.15
CA GLU A 60 12.65 5.17 -1.30
C GLU A 60 11.18 5.05 -1.77
N LEU A 61 10.38 4.17 -1.15
CA LEU A 61 8.93 4.06 -1.42
C LEU A 61 8.17 5.33 -1.01
N LEU A 62 8.48 5.88 0.17
CA LEU A 62 7.83 7.10 0.67
C LEU A 62 8.19 8.35 -0.14
N GLU A 63 9.45 8.46 -0.56
CA GLU A 63 9.93 9.55 -1.41
C GLU A 63 9.19 9.61 -2.75
N ILE A 64 8.79 8.45 -3.29
CA ILE A 64 8.00 8.35 -4.52
C ILE A 64 6.50 8.52 -4.23
N ARG A 65 6.01 7.95 -3.12
CA ARG A 65 4.59 7.99 -2.73
C ARG A 65 4.08 9.41 -2.63
N LEU A 66 4.77 10.24 -1.85
CA LEU A 66 4.30 11.59 -1.54
C LEU A 66 4.06 12.46 -2.79
N PRO A 67 5.00 12.63 -3.73
CA PRO A 67 4.76 13.43 -4.94
C PRO A 67 3.66 12.85 -5.84
N LEU A 68 3.54 11.52 -5.94
CA LEU A 68 2.49 10.88 -6.74
C LEU A 68 1.11 11.11 -6.14
N GLU A 69 0.96 10.98 -4.83
CA GLU A 69 -0.31 11.21 -4.16
C GLU A 69 -0.71 12.68 -4.14
N LEU A 70 0.25 13.61 -3.96
CA LEU A 70 -0.02 15.04 -4.09
C LEU A 70 -0.48 15.41 -5.52
N MET A 71 0.17 14.85 -6.54
CA MET A 71 -0.27 15.03 -7.93
C MET A 71 -1.67 14.46 -8.15
N SER A 72 -1.93 13.28 -7.59
CA SER A 72 -3.25 12.63 -7.64
C SER A 72 -4.32 13.52 -7.03
N TYR A 73 -4.08 14.02 -5.82
CA TYR A 73 -4.97 14.94 -5.12
C TYR A 73 -5.23 16.23 -5.92
N ASP A 74 -4.18 16.88 -6.43
CA ASP A 74 -4.26 18.11 -7.21
C ASP A 74 -5.11 17.98 -8.48
N LEU A 75 -5.09 16.81 -9.08
CA LEU A 75 -5.90 16.51 -10.26
C LEU A 75 -7.32 16.08 -9.89
N ALA A 76 -7.47 15.32 -8.81
CA ALA A 76 -8.76 14.80 -8.35
C ALA A 76 -9.67 15.93 -7.83
N ILE A 77 -9.16 16.86 -7.05
CA ILE A 77 -9.95 17.95 -6.43
C ILE A 77 -10.72 18.80 -7.47
N LYS A 78 -10.21 18.87 -8.71
CA LYS A 78 -10.84 19.60 -9.82
C LYS A 78 -11.97 18.84 -10.47
N LYS A 79 -12.05 17.52 -10.27
CA LYS A 79 -12.93 16.60 -11.00
C LYS A 79 -13.92 15.86 -10.11
N ILE A 80 -13.63 15.86 -8.80
CA ILE A 80 -14.39 15.09 -7.82
C ILE A 80 -15.87 15.50 -7.79
N THR A 81 -16.71 14.49 -7.71
CA THR A 81 -18.18 14.61 -7.61
C THR A 81 -18.64 14.17 -6.22
N GLU A 82 -19.91 14.47 -5.87
CA GLU A 82 -20.51 13.97 -4.62
C GLU A 82 -20.59 12.44 -4.58
N GLN A 83 -20.79 11.78 -5.72
CA GLN A 83 -20.76 10.32 -5.80
C GLN A 83 -19.37 9.75 -5.49
N ASP A 84 -18.30 10.42 -5.94
CA ASP A 84 -16.93 10.03 -5.61
C ASP A 84 -16.67 10.19 -4.11
N ILE A 85 -17.15 11.28 -3.50
CA ILE A 85 -17.04 11.51 -2.05
C ILE A 85 -17.79 10.42 -1.27
N GLU A 86 -19.02 10.08 -1.68
CA GLU A 86 -19.81 9.03 -1.04
C GLU A 86 -19.10 7.67 -1.12
N MET A 87 -18.54 7.32 -2.28
CA MET A 87 -17.76 6.10 -2.47
C MET A 87 -16.53 6.07 -1.56
N LEU A 88 -15.74 7.15 -1.51
CA LEU A 88 -14.56 7.25 -0.66
C LEU A 88 -14.94 7.18 0.83
N GLN A 89 -16.06 7.78 1.22
CA GLN A 89 -16.55 7.72 2.58
C GLN A 89 -16.92 6.29 3.00
N ASN A 90 -17.64 5.56 2.15
CA ASN A 90 -17.97 4.16 2.39
C ASN A 90 -16.71 3.31 2.58
N LEU A 91 -15.69 3.46 1.73
CA LEU A 91 -14.40 2.79 1.90
C LEU A 91 -13.73 3.13 3.23
N THR A 92 -13.77 4.41 3.63
CA THR A 92 -13.19 4.87 4.90
C THR A 92 -13.97 4.31 6.10
N ASP A 93 -15.30 4.26 6.01
CA ASP A 93 -16.14 3.70 7.06
C ASP A 93 -15.91 2.20 7.27
N GLU A 94 -15.53 1.47 6.21
CA GLU A 94 -15.14 0.06 6.29
C GLU A 94 -13.81 -0.19 6.99
N MET A 95 -12.97 0.84 7.18
CA MET A 95 -11.70 0.75 7.92
C MET A 95 -11.88 0.72 9.44
N ARG A 96 -13.11 0.77 9.96
CA ARG A 96 -13.36 0.81 11.41
C ARG A 96 -12.82 -0.44 12.09
N VAL A 97 -11.88 -0.22 12.99
CA VAL A 97 -11.30 -1.27 13.83
C VAL A 97 -11.98 -1.22 15.19
N THR A 98 -12.47 -2.36 15.65
CA THR A 98 -13.21 -2.45 16.91
C THR A 98 -12.33 -2.83 18.10
N THR A 99 -11.09 -3.25 17.86
CA THR A 99 -10.17 -3.72 18.92
C THR A 99 -8.77 -3.12 18.75
N LYS A 100 -8.08 -2.92 19.91
CA LYS A 100 -6.68 -2.49 19.92
C LYS A 100 -5.70 -3.62 19.51
N ALA A 101 -6.12 -4.87 19.66
CA ALA A 101 -5.34 -6.03 19.23
C ALA A 101 -5.87 -6.50 17.89
N ILE A 102 -5.13 -6.22 16.83
CA ILE A 102 -5.44 -6.65 15.48
C ILE A 102 -4.48 -7.77 15.08
N ASP A 103 -5.00 -8.84 14.49
CA ASP A 103 -4.14 -9.87 13.95
C ASP A 103 -3.55 -9.47 12.59
N PRO A 104 -2.50 -10.15 12.09
CA PRO A 104 -1.87 -9.80 10.81
C PRO A 104 -2.81 -9.87 9.60
N ALA A 105 -3.84 -10.71 9.61
CA ALA A 105 -4.78 -10.82 8.50
C ALA A 105 -5.77 -9.66 8.51
N GLU A 106 -6.32 -9.31 9.67
CA GLU A 106 -7.17 -8.14 9.87
C GLU A 106 -6.43 -6.84 9.50
N TYR A 107 -5.14 -6.76 9.91
CA TYR A 107 -4.33 -5.60 9.56
C TYR A 107 -4.03 -5.52 8.05
N TYR A 108 -3.80 -6.64 7.40
CA TYR A 108 -3.66 -6.70 5.95
C TYR A 108 -4.93 -6.19 5.25
N GLU A 109 -6.12 -6.59 5.72
CA GLU A 109 -7.39 -6.09 5.20
C GLU A 109 -7.56 -4.59 5.41
N LEU A 110 -7.22 -4.10 6.60
CA LEU A 110 -7.24 -2.67 6.92
C LEU A 110 -6.33 -1.88 5.97
N MET A 111 -5.08 -2.31 5.79
CA MET A 111 -4.12 -1.63 4.94
C MET A 111 -4.49 -1.74 3.45
N THR A 112 -5.17 -2.80 3.05
CA THR A 112 -5.71 -2.91 1.69
C THR A 112 -6.78 -1.85 1.43
N LYS A 113 -7.65 -1.59 2.40
CA LYS A 113 -8.67 -0.52 2.31
C LYS A 113 -8.05 0.87 2.36
N ASP A 114 -7.04 1.07 3.22
CA ASP A 114 -6.27 2.31 3.28
C ASP A 114 -5.69 2.68 1.90
N ILE A 115 -4.97 1.76 1.29
CA ILE A 115 -4.37 1.95 -0.04
C ILE A 115 -5.45 2.12 -1.12
N GLU A 116 -6.58 1.41 -1.02
CA GLU A 116 -7.66 1.54 -1.99
C GLU A 116 -8.27 2.95 -2.01
N VAL A 117 -8.37 3.65 -0.86
CA VAL A 117 -8.80 5.07 -0.84
C VAL A 117 -7.85 5.93 -1.68
N HIS A 118 -6.55 5.77 -1.53
CA HIS A 118 -5.55 6.51 -2.31
C HIS A 118 -5.61 6.17 -3.81
N ILE A 119 -5.82 4.89 -4.17
CA ILE A 119 -6.02 4.45 -5.55
C ILE A 119 -7.29 5.07 -6.13
N GLN A 120 -8.38 5.14 -5.38
CA GLN A 120 -9.62 5.76 -5.86
C GLN A 120 -9.45 7.26 -6.08
N ILE A 121 -8.75 7.98 -5.21
CA ILE A 121 -8.39 9.38 -5.46
C ILE A 121 -7.58 9.50 -6.76
N ALA A 122 -6.64 8.58 -7.01
CA ALA A 122 -5.90 8.54 -8.25
C ALA A 122 -6.81 8.27 -9.47
N ARG A 123 -7.81 7.40 -9.36
CA ARG A 123 -8.79 7.14 -10.43
C ARG A 123 -9.63 8.38 -10.76
N ILE A 124 -10.05 9.15 -9.74
CA ILE A 124 -10.74 10.42 -9.91
C ILE A 124 -9.87 11.44 -10.66
N SER A 125 -8.55 11.39 -10.49
CA SER A 125 -7.59 12.20 -11.24
C SER A 125 -7.67 12.01 -12.76
N LYS A 126 -8.15 10.85 -13.23
CA LYS A 126 -8.21 10.41 -14.63
C LYS A 126 -6.83 10.41 -15.34
N ASN A 127 -5.74 10.39 -14.58
CA ASN A 127 -4.39 10.26 -15.11
C ASN A 127 -3.96 8.79 -15.03
N THR A 128 -4.04 8.07 -16.15
CA THR A 128 -3.76 6.63 -16.21
C THR A 128 -2.36 6.25 -15.74
N LYS A 129 -1.38 7.14 -15.91
CA LYS A 129 0.01 6.90 -15.46
C LYS A 129 0.13 7.02 -13.95
N VAL A 130 -0.50 8.02 -13.35
CA VAL A 130 -0.52 8.18 -11.90
C VAL A 130 -1.27 7.01 -11.25
N ILE A 131 -2.43 6.61 -11.82
CA ILE A 131 -3.19 5.46 -11.33
C ILE A 131 -2.31 4.21 -11.32
N GLN A 132 -1.63 3.91 -12.42
CA GLN A 132 -0.77 2.74 -12.52
C GLN A 132 0.36 2.79 -11.49
N MET A 133 1.08 3.92 -11.38
CA MET A 133 2.19 4.07 -10.45
C MET A 133 1.76 3.92 -8.99
N ILE A 134 0.62 4.50 -8.58
CA ILE A 134 0.10 4.36 -7.21
C ILE A 134 -0.34 2.92 -6.96
N SER A 135 -1.00 2.27 -7.93
CA SER A 135 -1.39 0.87 -7.80
C SER A 135 -0.19 -0.07 -7.66
N ASP A 136 0.85 0.14 -8.46
CA ASP A 136 2.08 -0.67 -8.40
C ASP A 136 2.83 -0.52 -7.07
N LEU A 137 2.75 0.66 -6.44
CA LEU A 137 3.30 0.90 -5.09
C LEU A 137 2.44 0.26 -3.99
N GLY A 138 1.15 0.12 -4.21
CA GLY A 138 0.17 -0.28 -3.19
C GLY A 138 0.56 -1.57 -2.46
N ASP A 139 0.86 -2.64 -3.18
CA ASP A 139 1.24 -3.92 -2.59
C ASP A 139 2.54 -3.84 -1.76
N GLN A 140 3.51 -3.04 -2.21
CA GLN A 140 4.76 -2.83 -1.47
C GLN A 140 4.51 -2.03 -0.18
N LEU A 141 3.61 -1.05 -0.22
CA LEU A 141 3.20 -0.28 0.95
C LEU A 141 2.44 -1.16 1.95
N ILE A 142 1.48 -1.98 1.49
CA ILE A 142 0.77 -2.94 2.35
C ILE A 142 1.75 -3.91 3.01
N ARG A 143 2.68 -4.48 2.24
CA ARG A 143 3.71 -5.37 2.79
C ARG A 143 4.54 -4.68 3.87
N THR A 144 4.96 -3.45 3.62
CA THR A 144 5.73 -2.67 4.60
C THR A 144 4.95 -2.46 5.87
N SER A 145 3.67 -2.10 5.75
CA SER A 145 2.76 -1.91 6.89
C SER A 145 2.56 -3.20 7.68
N VAL A 146 2.29 -4.31 7.01
CA VAL A 146 2.11 -5.62 7.68
C VAL A 146 3.37 -6.04 8.44
N LEU A 147 4.56 -5.78 7.89
CA LEU A 147 5.80 -6.06 8.59
C LEU A 147 6.03 -5.12 9.79
N SER A 148 5.57 -3.89 9.72
CA SER A 148 5.73 -2.91 10.81
C SER A 148 4.94 -3.27 12.07
N LEU A 149 3.86 -4.07 11.97
CA LEU A 149 3.15 -4.62 13.14
C LEU A 149 4.05 -5.34 14.14
N GLN A 150 5.20 -5.85 13.67
CA GLN A 150 6.14 -6.56 14.53
C GLN A 150 6.98 -5.63 15.41
N TYR A 151 6.94 -4.31 15.16
CA TYR A 151 7.87 -3.35 15.74
C TYR A 151 7.23 -2.31 16.66
N GLY A 152 5.90 -2.26 16.79
CA GLY A 152 5.30 -1.29 17.69
C GLY A 152 3.79 -1.14 17.64
N ASP A 153 3.31 -0.27 18.49
CA ASP A 153 1.91 0.12 18.57
C ASP A 153 1.59 1.11 17.44
N LEU A 154 0.84 0.64 16.45
CA LEU A 154 0.35 1.49 15.38
C LEU A 154 -0.98 2.13 15.79
N PRO A 155 -1.19 3.43 15.54
CA PRO A 155 -2.45 4.11 15.89
C PRO A 155 -3.54 3.79 14.86
N ILE A 156 -3.86 2.51 14.73
CA ILE A 156 -4.81 2.01 13.72
C ILE A 156 -6.20 2.59 13.88
N GLU A 157 -6.61 2.95 15.09
CA GLU A 157 -7.86 3.61 15.39
C GLU A 157 -7.98 5.02 14.80
N GLU A 158 -6.86 5.64 14.42
CA GLU A 158 -6.84 6.97 13.82
C GLU A 158 -6.95 6.95 12.29
N TYR A 159 -6.74 5.80 11.63
CA TYR A 159 -6.79 5.73 10.18
C TYR A 159 -8.09 6.24 9.57
N PRO A 160 -9.28 5.84 10.04
CA PRO A 160 -10.52 6.37 9.49
C PRO A 160 -10.65 7.88 9.63
N SER A 161 -10.27 8.42 10.80
CA SER A 161 -10.41 9.86 11.07
C SER A 161 -9.47 10.72 10.20
N ARG A 162 -8.28 10.20 9.89
CA ARG A 162 -7.32 10.88 9.01
C ARG A 162 -7.82 10.93 7.56
N HIS A 163 -8.37 9.82 7.06
CA HIS A 163 -8.98 9.80 5.74
C HIS A 163 -10.21 10.71 5.68
N MET A 164 -11.06 10.72 6.72
CA MET A 164 -12.21 11.62 6.77
C MET A 164 -11.81 13.10 6.69
N ARG A 165 -10.71 13.51 7.32
CA ARG A 165 -10.18 14.88 7.17
C ARG A 165 -9.79 15.18 5.72
N LEU A 166 -9.14 14.24 5.03
CA LEU A 166 -8.75 14.39 3.63
C LEU A 166 -9.98 14.48 2.72
N LEU A 167 -10.98 13.64 2.96
CA LEU A 167 -12.25 13.66 2.21
C LEU A 167 -13.00 14.98 2.39
N GLU A 168 -13.00 15.54 3.59
CA GLU A 168 -13.62 16.83 3.85
C GLU A 168 -12.93 17.97 3.08
N CYS A 169 -11.61 17.94 2.97
CA CYS A 169 -10.85 18.88 2.13
C CYS A 169 -11.21 18.71 0.65
N LEU A 170 -11.34 17.49 0.16
CA LEU A 170 -11.78 17.21 -1.22
C LEU A 170 -13.19 17.73 -1.47
N ARG A 171 -14.14 17.49 -0.55
CA ARG A 171 -15.52 17.96 -0.62
C ARG A 171 -15.60 19.48 -0.67
N LYS A 172 -14.86 20.17 0.19
CA LYS A 172 -14.81 21.63 0.25
C LYS A 172 -13.97 22.26 -0.86
N LYS A 173 -13.26 21.44 -1.63
CA LYS A 173 -12.26 21.88 -2.61
C LYS A 173 -11.18 22.78 -1.99
N ASP A 174 -10.81 22.47 -0.74
CA ASP A 174 -9.75 23.17 -0.03
C ASP A 174 -8.39 22.60 -0.42
N TYR A 175 -7.77 23.25 -1.38
CA TYR A 175 -6.54 22.81 -2.02
C TYR A 175 -5.36 22.77 -1.05
N ASP A 176 -5.14 23.86 -0.34
CA ASP A 176 -3.94 24.03 0.49
C ASP A 176 -4.01 23.15 1.76
N VAL A 177 -5.13 23.20 2.46
CA VAL A 177 -5.33 22.38 3.67
C VAL A 177 -5.31 20.88 3.34
N GLY A 178 -5.90 20.49 2.21
CA GLY A 178 -5.90 19.09 1.81
C GLY A 178 -4.51 18.55 1.47
N ARG A 179 -3.66 19.35 0.84
CA ARG A 179 -2.26 18.98 0.58
C ARG A 179 -1.47 18.80 1.88
N GLU A 180 -1.64 19.71 2.85
CA GLU A 180 -0.99 19.55 4.16
C GLU A 180 -1.54 18.34 4.92
N THR A 181 -2.86 18.13 4.91
CA THR A 181 -3.48 16.94 5.51
C THR A 181 -2.91 15.64 4.91
N LEU A 182 -2.72 15.58 3.59
CA LEU A 182 -2.14 14.42 2.92
C LEU A 182 -0.67 14.22 3.29
N LYS A 183 0.13 15.28 3.38
CA LYS A 183 1.52 15.20 3.84
C LYS A 183 1.61 14.69 5.28
N GLU A 184 0.80 15.22 6.19
CA GLU A 184 0.72 14.76 7.58
C GLU A 184 0.32 13.28 7.65
N HIS A 185 -0.65 12.87 6.85
CA HIS A 185 -1.12 11.48 6.78
C HIS A 185 0.03 10.53 6.41
N ILE A 186 0.78 10.84 5.35
CA ILE A 186 1.91 10.03 4.89
C ILE A 186 3.08 10.08 5.88
N ALA A 187 3.40 11.26 6.44
CA ALA A 187 4.48 11.42 7.41
C ALA A 187 4.22 10.67 8.71
N THR A 188 2.97 10.59 9.16
CA THR A 188 2.62 9.81 10.35
C THR A 188 2.89 8.33 10.13
N TRP A 189 2.55 7.80 8.96
CA TRP A 189 2.85 6.41 8.61
C TRP A 189 4.38 6.16 8.66
N GLU A 190 5.19 7.09 8.14
CA GLU A 190 6.65 7.02 8.21
C GLU A 190 7.18 6.97 9.66
N SER A 191 6.60 7.78 10.54
CA SER A 191 7.06 7.88 11.93
C SER A 191 6.91 6.57 12.73
N HIS A 192 5.97 5.70 12.35
CA HIS A 192 5.74 4.40 12.98
C HIS A 192 6.62 3.27 12.44
N LEU A 193 7.38 3.54 11.40
CA LEU A 193 8.33 2.57 10.83
C LEU A 193 9.76 2.74 11.34
N LYS A 194 10.02 3.78 12.13
CA LYS A 194 11.32 4.07 12.78
C LYS A 194 11.42 3.42 14.12
#